data_3868dbf4d969050234011be80d8e167e
#
_entry.id   3868dbf4d969050234011be80d8e167e
#
_cell.length_a   1.000
_cell.length_b   1.000
_cell.length_c   1.000
_cell.angle_alpha   90.00
_cell.angle_beta   90.00
_cell.angle_gamma   90.00
#
_symmetry.space_group_name_H-M   'P 1'
#
loop_
_entity.id
_entity.type
_entity.pdbx_description
1 polymer ?
#
loop_
_entity_poly.entity_id
_entity_poly.type
_entity_poly.pdbx_seq_one_letter_code
_entity_poly.pdbx_strand_id
1 'polypeptide(L)'
;MSSKNSPNNPFYISIEVVLEIHQRQLRDFGGSDGIRNRPGLESAVETPKATFDGQDLYSTIFSKAAAYAFHIAEAQAFVDGNKRTALDVALTFLSINGFEIENESMELYEAMIAIADHKMTKEDLAKLFEQLTITAS
;
A
#
# COMPACT_ATOMS: atom_id res chain seq x y z
N MET A 1 14.83 10.53 -22.27
CA MET A 1 14.43 9.35 -21.55
C MET A 1 13.11 9.56 -20.83
N SER A 2 12.15 8.76 -21.14
CA SER A 2 10.87 8.95 -20.52
C SER A 2 10.88 8.47 -19.07
N SER A 3 10.19 9.20 -18.24
CA SER A 3 10.01 8.83 -16.85
C SER A 3 8.88 7.81 -16.72
N LYS A 4 9.03 6.85 -15.83
CA LYS A 4 7.95 5.95 -15.47
C LYS A 4 7.19 6.43 -14.24
N ASN A 5 7.61 7.58 -13.71
CA ASN A 5 7.06 8.13 -12.51
C ASN A 5 5.94 9.12 -12.85
N SER A 6 4.82 8.58 -13.34
CA SER A 6 3.65 9.37 -13.64
C SER A 6 2.40 8.57 -13.25
N PRO A 7 1.23 9.23 -13.12
CA PRO A 7 0.00 8.50 -12.77
C PRO A 7 -0.32 7.38 -13.74
N ASN A 8 0.00 7.56 -15.03
CA ASN A 8 -0.31 6.57 -16.06
C ASN A 8 0.80 5.52 -16.20
N ASN A 9 1.98 5.78 -15.63
CA ASN A 9 3.11 4.87 -15.74
C ASN A 9 4.00 4.97 -14.51
N PRO A 10 3.44 4.64 -13.33
CA PRO A 10 4.21 4.76 -12.08
C PRO A 10 5.17 3.59 -11.90
N PHE A 11 6.05 3.74 -10.93
CA PHE A 11 6.83 2.61 -10.42
C PHE A 11 5.94 1.83 -9.46
N TYR A 12 5.74 0.54 -9.74
CA TYR A 12 4.94 -0.33 -8.87
C TYR A 12 5.84 -1.12 -7.92
N ILE A 13 5.24 -1.61 -6.84
CA ILE A 13 5.94 -2.43 -5.85
C ILE A 13 5.75 -3.90 -6.23
N SER A 14 6.85 -4.63 -6.34
CA SER A 14 6.79 -6.06 -6.66
C SER A 14 6.54 -6.87 -5.39
N ILE A 15 6.13 -8.13 -5.59
CA ILE A 15 5.92 -9.01 -4.44
C ILE A 15 7.22 -9.23 -3.67
N GLU A 16 8.36 -9.28 -4.37
CA GLU A 16 9.64 -9.44 -3.69
C GLU A 16 9.92 -8.31 -2.73
N VAL A 17 9.59 -7.08 -3.13
CA VAL A 17 9.75 -5.92 -2.26
C VAL A 17 8.77 -5.97 -1.10
N VAL A 18 7.53 -6.40 -1.35
CA VAL A 18 6.55 -6.58 -0.27
C VAL A 18 7.07 -7.55 0.79
N LEU A 19 7.66 -8.65 0.34
CA LEU A 19 8.20 -9.63 1.28
C LEU A 19 9.37 -9.07 2.09
N GLU A 20 10.22 -8.27 1.47
CA GLU A 20 11.29 -7.58 2.18
C GLU A 20 10.76 -6.59 3.22
N ILE A 21 9.74 -5.85 2.85
CA ILE A 21 9.12 -4.90 3.76
C ILE A 21 8.53 -5.65 4.96
N HIS A 22 7.87 -6.77 4.71
CA HIS A 22 7.31 -7.59 5.79
C HIS A 22 8.41 -8.06 6.76
N GLN A 23 9.52 -8.54 6.23
CA GLN A 23 10.62 -8.99 7.08
C GLN A 23 11.16 -7.83 7.93
N ARG A 24 11.28 -6.64 7.35
CA ARG A 24 11.73 -5.47 8.09
C ARG A 24 10.74 -5.10 9.21
N GLN A 25 9.45 -5.21 8.95
CA GLN A 25 8.45 -4.92 9.97
C GLN A 25 8.56 -5.90 11.14
N LEU A 26 8.80 -7.17 10.86
CA LEU A 26 9.00 -8.16 11.93
C LEU A 26 10.26 -7.86 12.74
N ARG A 27 11.34 -7.46 12.09
CA ARG A 27 12.58 -7.12 12.81
C ARG A 27 12.37 -5.92 13.73
N ASP A 28 11.63 -4.92 13.26
CA ASP A 28 11.48 -3.66 14.00
C ASP A 28 10.42 -3.74 15.08
N PHE A 29 9.38 -4.53 14.88
CA PHE A 29 8.22 -4.53 15.77
C PHE A 29 7.91 -5.90 16.36
N GLY A 30 8.59 -6.95 15.92
CA GLY A 30 8.32 -8.30 16.40
C GLY A 30 7.17 -8.95 15.66
N GLY A 31 6.84 -10.16 16.08
CA GLY A 31 5.79 -10.95 15.49
C GLY A 31 6.34 -12.23 14.88
N SER A 32 5.44 -13.15 14.56
CA SER A 32 5.81 -14.44 14.01
C SER A 32 5.92 -14.38 12.50
N ASP A 33 6.98 -14.96 11.96
CA ASP A 33 7.17 -15.05 10.52
C ASP A 33 6.24 -16.12 9.94
N GLY A 34 5.94 -15.97 8.67
CA GLY A 34 5.20 -16.97 7.93
C GLY A 34 4.20 -16.36 6.96
N ILE A 35 3.96 -17.08 5.88
CA ILE A 35 2.99 -16.71 4.86
C ILE A 35 1.90 -17.76 4.87
N ARG A 36 0.65 -17.34 5.10
CA ARG A 36 -0.49 -18.24 5.13
C ARG A 36 -1.19 -18.35 3.80
N ASN A 37 -1.11 -17.32 2.97
CA ASN A 37 -1.89 -17.24 1.74
C ASN A 37 -1.09 -16.51 0.67
N ARG A 38 -0.14 -17.20 0.07
CA ARG A 38 0.69 -16.63 -0.99
C ARG A 38 -0.13 -16.18 -2.19
N PRO A 39 -1.08 -16.99 -2.72
CA PRO A 39 -1.89 -16.53 -3.85
C PRO A 39 -2.70 -15.28 -3.53
N GLY A 40 -3.23 -15.15 -2.32
CA GLY A 40 -3.95 -13.95 -1.92
C GLY A 40 -3.04 -12.73 -1.90
N LEU A 41 -1.80 -12.89 -1.43
CA LEU A 41 -0.84 -11.80 -1.43
C LEU A 41 -0.50 -11.38 -2.86
N GLU A 42 -0.25 -12.35 -3.74
CA GLU A 42 0.06 -12.05 -5.13
C GLU A 42 -1.07 -11.28 -5.80
N SER A 43 -2.30 -11.69 -5.56
CA SER A 43 -3.47 -11.00 -6.08
C SER A 43 -3.55 -9.56 -5.56
N ALA A 44 -3.31 -9.38 -4.27
CA ALA A 44 -3.36 -8.05 -3.65
C ALA A 44 -2.31 -7.11 -4.25
N VAL A 45 -1.12 -7.64 -4.52
CA VAL A 45 -0.02 -6.85 -5.07
C VAL A 45 -0.30 -6.45 -6.53
N GLU A 46 -1.06 -7.26 -7.26
CA GLU A 46 -1.42 -6.93 -8.64
C GLU A 46 -2.61 -5.97 -8.74
N THR A 47 -3.46 -5.92 -7.73
CA THR A 47 -4.69 -5.14 -7.78
C THR A 47 -4.47 -3.65 -8.12
N PRO A 48 -3.45 -2.97 -7.58
CA PRO A 48 -3.27 -1.55 -7.93
C PRO A 48 -3.03 -1.29 -9.40
N LYS A 49 -2.63 -2.30 -10.17
CA LYS A 49 -2.40 -2.19 -11.62
C LYS A 49 -3.64 -2.54 -12.44
N ALA A 50 -4.75 -2.86 -11.80
CA ALA A 50 -5.92 -3.35 -12.49
C ALA A 50 -6.46 -2.33 -13.48
N THR A 51 -6.93 -2.84 -14.61
CA THR A 51 -7.56 -2.00 -15.64
C THR A 51 -8.95 -2.52 -15.94
N PHE A 52 -9.79 -1.64 -16.46
CA PHE A 52 -11.08 -2.00 -16.95
C PHE A 52 -11.30 -1.25 -18.26
N ASP A 53 -11.57 -1.99 -19.31
CA ASP A 53 -11.83 -1.41 -20.63
C ASP A 53 -10.67 -0.50 -21.07
N GLY A 54 -9.45 -0.94 -20.82
CA GLY A 54 -8.24 -0.24 -21.23
C GLY A 54 -7.84 0.93 -20.35
N GLN A 55 -8.55 1.19 -19.26
CA GLN A 55 -8.26 2.31 -18.36
C GLN A 55 -7.96 1.81 -16.97
N ASP A 56 -7.08 2.54 -16.28
CA ASP A 56 -6.74 2.18 -14.91
C ASP A 56 -7.96 2.25 -14.00
N LEU A 57 -8.20 1.19 -13.26
CA LEU A 57 -9.27 1.18 -12.28
C LEU A 57 -8.98 2.16 -11.15
N TYR A 58 -7.72 2.27 -10.75
CA TYR A 58 -7.24 3.23 -9.76
C TYR A 58 -6.47 4.30 -10.51
N SER A 59 -7.09 5.46 -10.71
CA SER A 59 -6.62 6.42 -11.70
C SER A 59 -5.56 7.41 -11.18
N THR A 60 -5.39 7.49 -9.86
CA THR A 60 -4.42 8.41 -9.28
C THR A 60 -3.37 7.64 -8.49
N ILE A 61 -2.22 8.30 -8.24
CA ILE A 61 -1.20 7.70 -7.39
C ILE A 61 -1.77 7.41 -6.00
N PHE A 62 -2.60 8.30 -5.49
CA PHE A 62 -3.17 8.09 -4.15
C PHE A 62 -4.16 6.93 -4.12
N SER A 63 -4.97 6.76 -5.17
CA SER A 63 -5.89 5.62 -5.23
C SER A 63 -5.14 4.30 -5.39
N LYS A 64 -4.01 4.31 -6.12
CA LYS A 64 -3.17 3.13 -6.24
C LYS A 64 -2.52 2.77 -4.91
N ALA A 65 -2.05 3.78 -4.18
CA ALA A 65 -1.46 3.54 -2.85
C ALA A 65 -2.51 2.97 -1.90
N ALA A 66 -3.72 3.52 -1.93
CA ALA A 66 -4.80 3.02 -1.09
C ALA A 66 -5.17 1.58 -1.46
N ALA A 67 -5.11 1.24 -2.75
CA ALA A 67 -5.37 -0.14 -3.17
C ALA A 67 -4.32 -1.10 -2.62
N TYR A 68 -3.04 -0.71 -2.63
CA TYR A 68 -2.01 -1.52 -1.99
C TYR A 68 -2.34 -1.75 -0.51
N ALA A 69 -2.59 -0.68 0.23
CA ALA A 69 -2.81 -0.79 1.66
C ALA A 69 -4.05 -1.62 1.97
N PHE A 70 -5.14 -1.34 1.27
CA PHE A 70 -6.41 -2.03 1.53
C PHE A 70 -6.29 -3.51 1.21
N HIS A 71 -5.81 -3.86 0.03
CA HIS A 71 -5.86 -5.25 -0.41
C HIS A 71 -4.83 -6.11 0.27
N ILE A 72 -3.64 -5.58 0.58
CA ILE A 72 -2.64 -6.34 1.33
C ILE A 72 -3.14 -6.59 2.76
N ALA A 73 -3.72 -5.57 3.40
CA ALA A 73 -4.25 -5.75 4.75
C ALA A 73 -5.39 -6.75 4.76
N GLU A 74 -6.30 -6.65 3.80
CA GLU A 74 -7.48 -7.51 3.76
C GLU A 74 -7.14 -8.95 3.42
N ALA A 75 -6.10 -9.18 2.65
CA ALA A 75 -5.68 -10.53 2.29
C ALA A 75 -5.24 -11.33 3.51
N GLN A 76 -4.75 -10.66 4.55
CA GLN A 76 -4.24 -11.29 5.76
C GLN A 76 -3.32 -12.48 5.44
N ALA A 77 -2.43 -12.25 4.48
CA ALA A 77 -1.62 -13.31 3.91
C ALA A 77 -0.46 -13.74 4.81
N PHE A 78 -0.07 -12.90 5.76
CA PHE A 78 1.02 -13.20 6.69
C PHE A 78 0.45 -13.66 8.02
N VAL A 79 1.26 -14.40 8.77
CA VAL A 79 0.89 -14.80 10.13
C VAL A 79 0.75 -13.56 11.00
N ASP A 80 1.71 -12.65 10.92
CA ASP A 80 1.69 -11.40 11.68
C ASP A 80 2.15 -10.25 10.80
N GLY A 81 1.83 -9.02 11.21
CA GLY A 81 2.35 -7.82 10.57
C GLY A 81 1.60 -7.37 9.33
N ASN A 82 0.37 -7.84 9.14
CA ASN A 82 -0.38 -7.52 7.93
C ASN A 82 -0.66 -6.03 7.77
N LYS A 83 -1.16 -5.37 8.81
CA LYS A 83 -1.51 -3.95 8.72
C LYS A 83 -0.27 -3.06 8.57
N ARG A 84 0.79 -3.35 9.33
CA ARG A 84 2.02 -2.58 9.22
C ARG A 84 2.66 -2.73 7.86
N THR A 85 2.71 -3.95 7.35
CA THR A 85 3.28 -4.20 6.03
C THR A 85 2.47 -3.50 4.96
N ALA A 86 1.14 -3.59 5.03
CA ALA A 86 0.27 -2.95 4.05
C ALA A 86 0.50 -1.44 4.00
N LEU A 87 0.57 -0.81 5.17
CA LEU A 87 0.80 0.63 5.23
C LEU A 87 2.19 0.99 4.69
N ASP A 88 3.22 0.25 5.11
CA ASP A 88 4.58 0.54 4.65
C ASP A 88 4.71 0.38 3.14
N VAL A 89 4.06 -0.63 2.55
CA VAL A 89 4.06 -0.79 1.09
C VAL A 89 3.44 0.43 0.42
N ALA A 90 2.29 0.89 0.93
CA ALA A 90 1.63 2.06 0.34
C ALA A 90 2.50 3.31 0.43
N LEU A 91 3.13 3.53 1.59
CA LEU A 91 4.00 4.69 1.77
C LEU A 91 5.24 4.60 0.90
N THR A 92 5.79 3.41 0.74
CA THR A 92 6.93 3.18 -0.15
C THR A 92 6.54 3.46 -1.59
N PHE A 93 5.36 2.99 -2.01
CA PHE A 93 4.85 3.27 -3.35
C PHE A 93 4.75 4.78 -3.60
N LEU A 94 4.17 5.51 -2.63
CA LEU A 94 4.09 6.96 -2.76
C LEU A 94 5.47 7.60 -2.86
N SER A 95 6.39 7.17 -2.01
CA SER A 95 7.73 7.75 -1.96
C SER A 95 8.49 7.56 -3.26
N ILE A 96 8.47 6.35 -3.83
CA ILE A 96 9.20 6.11 -5.08
C ILE A 96 8.57 6.82 -6.27
N ASN A 97 7.34 7.31 -6.10
CA ASN A 97 6.65 8.08 -7.15
C ASN A 97 6.62 9.57 -6.84
N GLY A 98 7.41 10.03 -5.88
CA GLY A 98 7.63 11.45 -5.64
C GLY A 98 6.78 12.09 -4.57
N PHE A 99 6.05 11.31 -3.79
CA PHE A 99 5.14 11.85 -2.77
C PHE A 99 5.55 11.36 -1.39
N GLU A 100 5.84 12.31 -0.49
CA GLU A 100 6.25 11.97 0.87
C GLU A 100 5.14 12.30 1.85
N ILE A 101 4.96 11.41 2.82
CA ILE A 101 4.03 11.60 3.92
C ILE A 101 4.82 11.45 5.20
N GLU A 102 4.50 12.25 6.21
CA GLU A 102 5.07 12.04 7.54
C GLU A 102 4.65 10.68 8.04
N ASN A 103 5.64 9.80 8.20
CA ASN A 103 5.37 8.39 8.45
C ASN A 103 5.12 8.06 9.92
N GLU A 104 5.23 9.06 10.80
CA GLU A 104 4.99 8.84 12.24
C GLU A 104 3.57 9.19 12.64
N SER A 105 2.69 9.42 11.68
CA SER A 105 1.34 9.84 11.96
C SER A 105 0.53 8.72 12.61
N MET A 106 0.01 8.98 13.80
CA MET A 106 -0.95 8.06 14.43
C MET A 106 -2.20 7.93 13.58
N GLU A 107 -2.52 8.97 12.82
CA GLU A 107 -3.71 8.98 11.97
C GLU A 107 -3.66 7.88 10.91
N LEU A 108 -2.47 7.63 10.35
CA LEU A 108 -2.33 6.56 9.36
C LEU A 108 -2.54 5.19 9.99
N TYR A 109 -2.00 4.98 11.17
CA TYR A 109 -2.16 3.71 11.85
C TYR A 109 -3.62 3.47 12.22
N GLU A 110 -4.28 4.51 12.73
CA GLU A 110 -5.71 4.44 13.05
C GLU A 110 -6.54 4.18 11.81
N ALA A 111 -6.14 4.74 10.66
CA ALA A 111 -6.82 4.47 9.40
C ALA A 111 -6.73 3.00 9.03
N MET A 112 -5.57 2.37 9.23
CA MET A 112 -5.44 0.95 8.92
C MET A 112 -6.33 0.09 9.83
N ILE A 113 -6.48 0.49 11.09
CA ILE A 113 -7.39 -0.19 12.00
C ILE A 113 -8.84 -0.02 11.50
N ALA A 114 -9.20 1.19 11.07
CA ALA A 114 -10.54 1.46 10.56
C ALA A 114 -10.83 0.67 9.29
N ILE A 115 -9.84 0.50 8.41
CA ILE A 115 -9.96 -0.34 7.22
C ILE A 115 -10.28 -1.78 7.63
N ALA A 116 -9.53 -2.30 8.60
CA ALA A 116 -9.71 -3.67 9.06
C ALA A 116 -11.09 -3.88 9.69
N ASP A 117 -11.63 -2.84 10.32
CA ASP A 117 -12.95 -2.88 10.96
C ASP A 117 -14.08 -2.51 10.01
N HIS A 118 -13.79 -2.33 8.72
CA HIS A 118 -14.77 -1.95 7.69
C HIS A 118 -15.42 -0.60 7.98
N LYS A 119 -14.68 0.32 8.61
CA LYS A 119 -15.18 1.66 8.94
C LYS A 119 -14.57 2.74 8.06
N MET A 120 -13.67 2.37 7.15
CA MET A 120 -13.05 3.29 6.21
C MET A 120 -12.95 2.59 4.87
N THR A 121 -13.23 3.33 3.79
CA THR A 121 -13.15 2.79 2.43
C THR A 121 -11.78 3.08 1.82
N LYS A 122 -11.47 2.41 0.70
CA LYS A 122 -10.26 2.72 -0.07
C LYS A 122 -10.26 4.18 -0.50
N GLU A 123 -11.41 4.69 -0.91
CA GLU A 123 -11.54 6.07 -1.36
C GLU A 123 -11.20 7.05 -0.24
N ASP A 124 -11.68 6.76 0.98
CA ASP A 124 -11.34 7.57 2.14
C ASP A 124 -9.84 7.55 2.43
N LEU A 125 -9.23 6.37 2.31
CA LEU A 125 -7.80 6.24 2.55
C LEU A 125 -6.99 7.00 1.49
N ALA A 126 -7.43 6.95 0.24
CA ALA A 126 -6.75 7.72 -0.82
C ALA A 126 -6.78 9.21 -0.52
N LYS A 127 -7.93 9.71 -0.06
CA LYS A 127 -8.04 11.12 0.30
C LYS A 127 -7.13 11.46 1.48
N LEU A 128 -7.04 10.59 2.46
CA LEU A 128 -6.16 10.81 3.60
C LEU A 128 -4.70 10.87 3.16
N PHE A 129 -4.27 9.94 2.30
CA PHE A 129 -2.91 9.98 1.78
C PHE A 129 -2.64 11.31 1.08
N GLU A 130 -3.58 11.78 0.27
CA GLU A 130 -3.41 13.04 -0.43
C GLU A 130 -3.29 14.21 0.54
N GLN A 131 -4.15 14.24 1.56
CA GLN A 131 -4.15 15.31 2.55
C GLN A 131 -2.86 15.36 3.36
N LEU A 132 -2.26 14.20 3.62
CA LEU A 132 -1.07 14.11 4.46
C LEU A 132 0.23 14.25 3.67
N THR A 133 0.16 14.34 2.36
CA THR A 133 1.35 14.52 1.53
C THR A 133 1.99 15.87 1.83
N ILE A 134 3.26 15.85 2.24
CA ILE A 134 3.97 17.07 2.59
C ILE A 134 4.77 17.61 1.44
N THR A 135 5.06 16.79 0.42
CA THR A 135 5.76 17.27 -0.76
C THR A 135 5.42 16.38 -1.94
N ALA A 136 5.34 17.01 -3.10
CA ALA A 136 5.22 16.31 -4.38
C ALA A 136 6.36 16.82 -5.26
N SER A 137 7.34 15.99 -5.45
CA SER A 137 8.52 16.37 -6.23
C SER A 137 8.31 16.25 -7.71
#